data_aca5cac1541ccf6bdc1816fde86d07f9
#
_entry.id   aca5cac1541ccf6bdc1816fde86d07f9
#
_cell.length_a   1.000
_cell.length_b   1.000
_cell.length_c   1.000
_cell.angle_alpha   90.00
_cell.angle_beta   90.00
_cell.angle_gamma   90.00
#
_symmetry.space_group_name_H-M   'P 1'
#
loop_
_entity.id
_entity.type
_entity.pdbx_description
1 polymer ?
#
loop_
_entity_poly.entity_id
_entity_poly.type
_entity_poly.pdbx_seq_one_letter_code
_entity_poly.pdbx_strand_id
1 'polypeptide(L)'
;MKAVFADTFYWAALTAIDDPAHARALDLSRSLAPDRIITTDEVLSEYLTFFAGAGPRIRDWVGRNVAELIDDPEVRIVSQSRESFIAGLTLYRARPDKGYSLTDCI
;
A
#
# COMPACT_ATOMS: atom_id res chain seq x y z
N MET A 1 5.65 -17.91 10.84
CA MET A 1 5.24 -16.51 11.00
C MET A 1 4.45 -16.07 9.77
N LYS A 2 3.33 -15.41 9.99
CA LYS A 2 2.50 -14.94 8.88
C LYS A 2 3.01 -13.62 8.35
N ALA A 3 3.17 -13.52 7.04
CA ALA A 3 3.35 -12.26 6.36
C ALA A 3 2.00 -11.55 6.28
N VAL A 4 1.99 -10.24 6.49
CA VAL A 4 0.79 -9.41 6.40
C VAL A 4 0.90 -8.51 5.18
N PHE A 5 -0.07 -8.60 4.30
CA PHE A 5 -0.15 -7.72 3.14
C PHE A 5 -0.66 -6.34 3.56
N ALA A 6 0.13 -5.31 3.29
CA ALA A 6 -0.24 -3.93 3.56
C ALA A 6 -0.76 -3.29 2.27
N ASP A 7 -2.03 -2.94 2.27
CA ASP A 7 -2.67 -2.26 1.15
C ASP A 7 -2.63 -0.73 1.32
N THR A 8 -3.15 -0.03 0.33
CA THR A 8 -3.20 1.43 0.34
C THR A 8 -3.91 1.97 1.57
N PHE A 9 -4.99 1.31 2.00
CA PHE A 9 -5.78 1.75 3.14
C PHE A 9 -4.97 1.75 4.43
N TYR A 10 -4.12 0.73 4.63
CA TYR A 10 -3.24 0.66 5.78
C TYR A 10 -2.24 1.82 5.81
N TRP A 11 -1.56 2.07 4.68
CA TRP A 11 -0.60 3.17 4.59
C TRP A 11 -1.26 4.52 4.78
N ALA A 12 -2.45 4.72 4.20
CA ALA A 12 -3.21 5.94 4.35
C ALA A 12 -3.62 6.17 5.81
N ALA A 13 -4.06 5.13 6.50
CA ALA A 13 -4.46 5.22 7.90
C ALA A 13 -3.28 5.53 8.83
N LEU A 14 -2.09 5.02 8.53
CA LEU A 14 -0.88 5.36 9.29
C LEU A 14 -0.49 6.83 9.11
N THR A 15 -0.74 7.40 7.95
CA THR A 15 -0.36 8.76 7.61
C THR A 15 -1.36 9.79 8.12
N ALA A 16 -2.65 9.52 7.97
CA ALA A 16 -3.72 10.46 8.29
C ALA A 16 -4.13 10.33 9.76
N ILE A 17 -3.68 11.26 10.59
CA ILE A 17 -3.97 11.27 12.03
C ILE A 17 -5.48 11.32 12.29
N ASP A 18 -6.23 11.99 11.41
CA ASP A 18 -7.69 12.15 11.53
C ASP A 18 -8.47 10.92 11.10
N ASP A 19 -7.82 9.95 10.47
CA ASP A 19 -8.51 8.74 10.00
C ASP A 19 -8.96 7.92 11.22
N PRO A 20 -10.24 7.49 11.26
CA PRO A 20 -10.74 6.66 12.36
C PRO A 20 -9.95 5.37 12.57
N ALA A 21 -9.31 4.86 11.53
CA ALA A 21 -8.51 3.64 11.59
C ALA A 21 -7.06 3.89 12.01
N HIS A 22 -6.65 5.15 12.25
CA HIS A 22 -5.26 5.49 12.53
C HIS A 22 -4.71 4.76 13.77
N ALA A 23 -5.46 4.78 14.86
CA ALA A 23 -5.03 4.14 16.12
C ALA A 23 -4.88 2.63 15.93
N ARG A 24 -5.78 1.99 15.21
CA ARG A 24 -5.71 0.54 14.93
C ARG A 24 -4.52 0.22 14.04
N ALA A 25 -4.24 1.06 13.05
CA ALA A 25 -3.09 0.88 12.18
C ALA A 25 -1.78 1.02 12.94
N LEU A 26 -1.69 1.98 13.86
CA LEU A 26 -0.52 2.13 14.73
C LEU A 26 -0.32 0.93 15.64
N ASP A 27 -1.40 0.44 16.27
CA ASP A 27 -1.33 -0.72 17.14
C ASP A 27 -0.87 -1.96 16.37
N LEU A 28 -1.42 -2.17 15.19
CA LEU A 28 -1.03 -3.27 14.32
C LEU A 28 0.44 -3.15 13.93
N SER A 29 0.88 -1.95 13.54
CA SER A 29 2.26 -1.67 13.18
C SER A 29 3.24 -2.00 14.30
N ARG A 30 2.87 -1.71 15.54
CA ARG A 30 3.71 -2.00 16.73
C ARG A 30 3.75 -3.48 17.05
N SER A 31 2.68 -4.21 16.78
CA SER A 31 2.58 -5.63 17.09
C SER A 31 3.22 -6.53 16.04
N LEU A 32 3.47 -6.00 14.82
CA LEU A 32 4.07 -6.77 13.74
C LEU A 32 5.58 -6.59 13.71
N ALA A 33 6.30 -7.67 13.47
CA ALA A 33 7.69 -7.58 13.08
C ALA A 33 7.76 -7.03 11.64
N PRO A 34 8.71 -6.11 11.34
CA PRO A 34 8.79 -5.48 10.01
C PRO A 34 8.95 -6.47 8.86
N ASP A 35 9.64 -7.58 9.08
CA ASP A 35 9.84 -8.64 8.09
C ASP A 35 8.57 -9.37 7.69
N ARG A 36 7.45 -9.07 8.34
CA ARG A 36 6.14 -9.65 8.04
C ARG A 36 5.28 -8.77 7.14
N ILE A 37 5.77 -7.61 6.77
CA ILE A 37 5.01 -6.69 5.92
C ILE A 37 5.37 -6.95 4.46
N ILE A 38 4.33 -7.20 3.66
CA ILE A 38 4.45 -7.34 2.21
C ILE A 38 3.56 -6.29 1.57
N THR A 39 4.07 -5.60 0.57
CA THR A 39 3.29 -4.66 -0.23
C THR A 39 3.72 -4.77 -1.70
N THR A 40 3.16 -3.95 -2.56
CA THR A 40 3.49 -3.95 -4.00
C THR A 40 3.78 -2.55 -4.48
N ASP A 41 4.45 -2.44 -5.63
CA ASP A 41 4.67 -1.15 -6.29
C ASP A 41 3.34 -0.46 -6.59
N GLU A 42 2.31 -1.21 -7.01
CA GLU A 42 0.99 -0.65 -7.31
C GLU A 42 0.35 -0.02 -6.07
N VAL A 43 0.45 -0.70 -4.93
CA VAL A 43 -0.06 -0.18 -3.66
C VAL A 43 0.67 1.09 -3.26
N LEU A 44 2.00 1.11 -3.38
CA LEU A 44 2.78 2.29 -3.05
C LEU A 44 2.48 3.46 -4.00
N SER A 45 2.28 3.17 -5.28
CA SER A 45 1.86 4.17 -6.26
C SER A 45 0.50 4.77 -5.90
N GLU A 46 -0.45 3.95 -5.49
CA GLU A 46 -1.77 4.41 -5.07
C GLU A 46 -1.69 5.24 -3.79
N TYR A 47 -0.85 4.85 -2.84
CA TYR A 47 -0.59 5.61 -1.63
C TYR A 47 -0.05 7.01 -1.95
N LEU A 48 0.95 7.10 -2.83
CA LEU A 48 1.48 8.39 -3.29
C LEU A 48 0.41 9.23 -3.98
N THR A 49 -0.43 8.61 -4.80
CA THR A 49 -1.52 9.29 -5.51
C THR A 49 -2.56 9.82 -4.54
N PHE A 50 -2.88 9.06 -3.50
CA PHE A 50 -3.87 9.46 -2.50
C PHE A 50 -3.50 10.78 -1.83
N PHE A 51 -2.21 11.01 -1.56
CA PHE A 51 -1.73 12.20 -0.90
C PHE A 51 -1.13 13.24 -1.85
N ALA A 52 -1.24 13.06 -3.15
CA ALA A 52 -0.62 13.96 -4.13
C ALA A 52 -1.11 15.40 -4.02
N GLY A 53 -2.38 15.59 -3.69
CA GLY A 53 -2.99 16.91 -3.53
C GLY A 53 -3.08 17.41 -2.10
N ALA A 54 -2.42 16.77 -1.14
CA ALA A 54 -2.52 17.12 0.28
C ALA A 54 -1.62 18.28 0.71
N GLY A 55 -0.94 18.91 -0.23
CA GLY A 55 0.00 19.99 0.02
C GLY A 55 1.46 19.51 -0.01
N PRO A 56 2.41 20.45 -0.28
CA PRO A 56 3.81 20.06 -0.51
C PRO A 56 4.46 19.40 0.70
N ARG A 57 4.05 19.74 1.89
CA ARG A 57 4.62 19.19 3.12
C ARG A 57 4.26 17.71 3.30
N ILE A 58 2.98 17.37 3.16
CA ILE A 58 2.51 15.98 3.31
C ILE A 58 2.99 15.15 2.12
N ARG A 59 2.93 15.71 0.93
CA ARG A 59 3.42 15.06 -0.29
C ARG A 59 4.89 14.66 -0.14
N ASP A 60 5.74 15.54 0.37
CA ASP A 60 7.14 15.25 0.59
C ASP A 60 7.33 14.18 1.66
N TRP A 61 6.59 14.26 2.75
CA TRP A 61 6.66 13.27 3.82
C TRP A 61 6.30 11.88 3.33
N VAL A 62 5.23 11.76 2.55
CA VAL A 62 4.80 10.48 1.98
C VAL A 62 5.85 9.94 1.01
N GLY A 63 6.42 10.81 0.18
CA GLY A 63 7.50 10.42 -0.74
C GLY A 63 8.72 9.88 -0.01
N ARG A 64 9.13 10.53 1.08
CA ARG A 64 10.24 10.04 1.91
C ARG A 64 9.90 8.71 2.57
N ASN A 65 8.67 8.57 3.05
CA ASN A 65 8.24 7.31 3.67
C ASN A 65 8.32 6.15 2.69
N VAL A 66 7.88 6.35 1.45
CA VAL A 66 7.98 5.31 0.42
C VAL A 66 9.45 4.99 0.11
N ALA A 67 10.30 6.01 0.01
CA ALA A 67 11.73 5.80 -0.24
C ALA A 67 12.38 4.97 0.89
N GLU A 68 12.01 5.24 2.13
CA GLU A 68 12.50 4.47 3.28
C GLU A 68 12.00 3.02 3.25
N LEU A 69 10.74 2.80 2.86
CA LEU A 69 10.20 1.45 2.72
C LEU A 69 10.93 0.63 1.67
N ILE A 70 11.30 1.26 0.54
CA ILE A 70 12.05 0.60 -0.52
C ILE A 70 13.42 0.13 -0.02
N ASP A 71 14.05 0.92 0.83
CA ASP A 71 15.38 0.61 1.37
C ASP A 71 15.34 -0.28 2.62
N ASP A 72 14.15 -0.54 3.16
CA ASP A 72 14.00 -1.34 4.38
C ASP A 72 14.09 -2.84 4.04
N PRO A 73 15.13 -3.55 4.50
CA PRO A 73 15.28 -4.98 4.19
C PRO A 73 14.20 -5.86 4.81
N GLU A 74 13.47 -5.35 5.79
CA GLU A 74 12.43 -6.10 6.49
C GLU A 74 11.04 -5.92 5.86
N VAL A 75 10.92 -5.04 4.87
CA VAL A 75 9.69 -4.85 4.10
C VAL A 75 9.89 -5.47 2.72
N ARG A 76 9.02 -6.40 2.37
CA ARG A 76 9.06 -7.02 1.05
C ARG A 76 8.14 -6.28 0.09
N ILE A 77 8.73 -5.71 -0.96
CA ILE A 77 7.97 -5.03 -2.00
C ILE A 77 8.02 -5.86 -3.27
N VAL A 78 6.85 -6.30 -3.73
CA VAL A 78 6.75 -7.06 -4.97
C VAL A 78 6.70 -6.08 -6.14
N SER A 79 7.65 -6.23 -7.05
CA SER A 79 7.77 -5.33 -8.20
C SER A 79 6.61 -5.52 -9.18
N GLN A 80 6.17 -4.41 -9.75
CA GLN A 80 5.22 -4.44 -10.84
C GLN A 80 5.85 -5.11 -12.06
N SER A 81 5.07 -5.95 -12.73
CA SER A 81 5.51 -6.65 -13.93
C SER A 81 4.38 -6.70 -14.97
N ARG A 82 4.74 -6.98 -16.21
CA ARG A 82 3.76 -7.21 -17.27
C ARG A 82 2.85 -8.40 -16.90
N GLU A 83 3.42 -9.44 -16.32
CA GLU A 83 2.67 -10.61 -15.90
C GLU A 83 1.63 -10.29 -14.82
N SER A 84 2.02 -9.54 -13.80
CA SER A 84 1.09 -9.14 -12.74
C SER A 84 -0.02 -8.24 -13.27
N PHE A 85 0.32 -7.35 -14.20
CA PHE A 85 -0.67 -6.48 -14.84
C PHE A 85 -1.70 -7.31 -15.63
N ILE A 86 -1.22 -8.25 -16.45
CA ILE A 86 -2.12 -9.09 -17.26
C ILE A 86 -2.98 -9.98 -16.37
N ALA A 87 -2.42 -10.57 -15.32
CA ALA A 87 -3.17 -11.37 -14.37
C ALA A 87 -4.25 -10.53 -13.67
N GLY A 88 -3.92 -9.32 -13.27
CA GLY A 88 -4.86 -8.39 -12.67
C GLY A 88 -5.97 -8.00 -13.63
N LEU A 89 -5.64 -7.74 -14.89
CA LEU A 89 -6.62 -7.43 -15.92
C LEU A 89 -7.60 -8.59 -16.13
N THR A 90 -7.10 -9.81 -16.13
CA THR A 90 -7.94 -11.00 -16.27
C THR A 90 -8.94 -11.09 -15.10
N LEU A 91 -8.49 -10.88 -13.89
CA LEU A 91 -9.36 -10.87 -12.72
C LEU A 91 -10.38 -9.73 -12.78
N TYR A 92 -9.95 -8.54 -13.17
CA TYR A 92 -10.81 -7.36 -13.32
C TYR A 92 -11.97 -7.66 -14.27
N ARG A 93 -11.69 -8.29 -15.41
CA ARG A 93 -12.71 -8.66 -16.40
C ARG A 93 -13.60 -9.80 -15.94
N ALA A 94 -13.08 -10.71 -15.10
CA ALA A 94 -13.82 -11.87 -14.61
C ALA A 94 -14.77 -11.52 -13.46
N ARG A 95 -14.56 -10.40 -12.77
CA ARG A 95 -15.34 -10.05 -11.58
C ARG A 95 -15.96 -8.64 -11.69
N PRO A 96 -16.82 -8.39 -12.71
CA PRO A 96 -17.48 -7.09 -12.84
C PRO A 96 -18.44 -6.78 -11.70
N ASP A 97 -18.87 -7.79 -10.96
CA ASP A 97 -19.78 -7.68 -9.83
C ASP A 97 -19.13 -7.12 -8.56
N LYS A 98 -17.80 -7.07 -8.48
CA LYS A 98 -17.09 -6.69 -7.26
C LYS A 98 -16.69 -5.22 -7.19
N GLY A 99 -16.70 -4.51 -8.30
CA GLY A 99 -16.29 -3.11 -8.33
C GLY A 99 -14.80 -2.90 -7.98
N TYR A 100 -13.98 -3.93 -8.14
CA TYR A 100 -12.53 -3.80 -7.91
C TYR A 100 -11.89 -2.86 -8.94
N SER A 101 -10.97 -2.03 -8.48
CA SER A 101 -10.08 -1.32 -9.40
C SER A 101 -9.06 -2.29 -9.98
N LEU A 102 -8.38 -1.89 -11.06
CA LEU A 102 -7.30 -2.71 -11.61
C LEU A 102 -6.17 -2.89 -10.59
N THR A 103 -5.85 -1.84 -9.82
CA THR A 103 -4.84 -1.92 -8.77
C THR A 103 -5.21 -2.97 -7.72
N ASP A 104 -6.49 -3.06 -7.34
CA ASP A 104 -6.97 -4.08 -6.40
C ASP A 104 -6.77 -5.49 -6.95
N CYS A 105 -6.81 -5.66 -8.26
CA CYS A 105 -6.70 -6.96 -8.91
C CYS A 105 -5.24 -7.40 -9.14
N ILE A 106 -4.33 -6.46 -9.12
CA ILE A 106 -2.90 -6.76 -9.29
C ILE A 106 -2.30 -7.22 -7.97
#